data_f1a2cbfaddbe0d82654acb487d3b0faa
#
_entry.id   f1a2cbfaddbe0d82654acb487d3b0faa
#
_cell.length_a   1.000
_cell.length_b   1.000
_cell.length_c   1.000
_cell.angle_alpha   90.00
_cell.angle_beta   90.00
_cell.angle_gamma   90.00
#
_symmetry.space_group_name_H-M   'P 1'
#
loop_
_entity.id
_entity.type
_entity.pdbx_description
1 polymer ?
#
loop_
_entity_poly.entity_id
_entity_poly.type
_entity_poly.pdbx_seq_one_letter_code
_entity_poly.pdbx_strand_id
1 'polypeptide(L)'
;IYKLGQGKRPVVAVMSSLPVNGSVAPMTQQQAPAWAVIEQLRELFEVRVLATFEKKIPDDVELLILIHPKDLSPATQFAIDQFALRRGRVLALLDPYSDVEAPPRDPIMPTMTLPKMPSDLGPLLGAWGVDMAPDKVIGDREAARMVSFREDAPPQEYLVWLDLQAPR
;
A
#
# COMPACT_ATOMS: atom_id res chain seq x y z
N ILE A 1 -16.28 8.85 -22.13
CA ILE A 1 -17.27 7.86 -22.60
C ILE A 1 -17.54 6.83 -21.49
N TYR A 2 -16.51 6.31 -20.79
CA TYR A 2 -16.68 5.30 -19.71
C TYR A 2 -17.52 5.82 -18.52
N LYS A 3 -17.40 7.09 -18.15
CA LYS A 3 -18.15 7.73 -17.04
C LYS A 3 -19.67 7.87 -17.32
N LEU A 4 -20.09 7.85 -18.58
CA LEU A 4 -21.49 8.09 -18.96
C LEU A 4 -22.37 6.84 -19.03
N GLY A 5 -21.77 5.64 -18.97
CA GLY A 5 -22.46 4.36 -19.13
C GLY A 5 -22.80 3.61 -17.84
N GLN A 6 -22.27 4.02 -16.67
CA GLN A 6 -22.49 3.28 -15.43
C GLN A 6 -23.42 4.05 -14.49
N GLY A 7 -24.61 3.50 -14.26
CA GLY A 7 -25.62 4.09 -13.36
C GLY A 7 -25.21 4.11 -11.87
N LYS A 8 -24.23 3.29 -11.45
CA LYS A 8 -23.67 3.24 -10.11
C LYS A 8 -22.15 3.01 -10.19
N ARG A 9 -21.36 3.80 -9.44
CA ARG A 9 -19.93 3.58 -9.37
C ARG A 9 -19.61 2.32 -8.59
N PRO A 10 -18.67 1.46 -9.03
CA PRO A 10 -18.21 0.33 -8.24
C PRO A 10 -17.64 0.80 -6.91
N VAL A 11 -17.88 0.04 -5.85
CA VAL A 11 -17.40 0.36 -4.50
C VAL A 11 -16.03 -0.28 -4.29
N VAL A 12 -15.04 0.55 -4.00
CA VAL A 12 -13.67 0.14 -3.67
C VAL A 12 -13.39 0.50 -2.21
N ALA A 13 -13.01 -0.49 -1.42
CA ALA A 13 -12.55 -0.25 -0.06
C ALA A 13 -11.02 -0.14 -0.02
N VAL A 14 -10.51 0.80 0.75
CA VAL A 14 -9.07 0.97 1.01
C VAL A 14 -8.81 0.83 2.50
N MET A 15 -7.92 -0.07 2.86
CA MET A 15 -7.44 -0.27 4.22
C MET A 15 -5.92 -0.08 4.24
N SER A 16 -5.42 0.80 5.11
CA SER A 16 -4.01 1.13 5.16
C SER A 16 -3.58 1.51 6.57
N SER A 17 -2.33 1.17 6.91
CA SER A 17 -1.65 1.70 8.11
C SER A 17 -0.96 3.04 7.84
N LEU A 18 -0.83 3.41 6.56
CA LEU A 18 -0.26 4.70 6.14
C LEU A 18 -1.34 5.77 6.01
N PRO A 19 -1.01 7.06 6.11
CA PRO A 19 -1.97 8.18 6.02
C PRO A 19 -2.39 8.47 4.56
N VAL A 20 -2.74 7.43 3.80
CA VAL A 20 -3.04 7.53 2.36
C VAL A 20 -4.24 8.42 2.05
N ASN A 21 -5.15 8.58 3.02
CA ASN A 21 -6.35 9.43 2.88
C ASN A 21 -6.14 10.88 3.33
N GLY A 22 -4.90 11.24 3.60
CA GLY A 22 -4.54 12.50 4.22
C GLY A 22 -4.42 12.37 5.74
N SER A 23 -3.80 13.35 6.35
CA SER A 23 -3.62 13.41 7.80
C SER A 23 -3.70 14.87 8.28
N VAL A 24 -4.00 15.04 9.57
CA VAL A 24 -3.88 16.32 10.23
C VAL A 24 -2.75 16.22 11.24
N ALA A 25 -1.71 17.02 11.07
CA ALA A 25 -0.60 17.05 12.02
C ALA A 25 -1.08 17.64 13.37
N PRO A 26 -1.02 16.89 14.48
CA PRO A 26 -1.64 17.31 15.75
C PRO A 26 -1.11 18.64 16.31
N MET A 27 0.18 18.94 16.06
CA MET A 27 0.84 20.14 16.62
C MET A 27 0.69 21.38 15.74
N THR A 28 0.62 21.24 14.42
CA THR A 28 0.62 22.37 13.49
C THR A 28 -0.74 22.60 12.82
N GLN A 29 -1.70 21.71 13.03
CA GLN A 29 -2.99 21.66 12.33
C GLN A 29 -2.86 21.68 10.78
N GLN A 30 -1.66 21.42 10.26
CA GLN A 30 -1.44 21.31 8.83
C GLN A 30 -2.13 20.06 8.30
N GLN A 31 -2.97 20.25 7.30
CA GLN A 31 -3.64 19.16 6.60
C GLN A 31 -2.74 18.68 5.47
N ALA A 32 -2.33 17.42 5.52
CA ALA A 32 -1.76 16.75 4.37
C ALA A 32 -2.90 16.18 3.51
N PRO A 33 -2.93 16.46 2.20
CA PRO A 33 -3.96 15.94 1.31
C PRO A 33 -3.88 14.41 1.21
N ALA A 34 -4.93 13.78 0.68
CA ALA A 34 -4.87 12.39 0.31
C ALA A 34 -3.82 12.17 -0.79
N TRP A 35 -3.27 10.96 -0.84
CA TRP A 35 -2.31 10.62 -1.89
C TRP A 35 -2.95 10.65 -3.27
N ALA A 36 -2.17 11.01 -4.28
CA ALA A 36 -2.67 11.16 -5.65
C ALA A 36 -3.41 9.91 -6.17
N VAL A 37 -2.95 8.71 -5.79
CA VAL A 37 -3.62 7.45 -6.14
C VAL A 37 -5.04 7.37 -5.57
N ILE A 38 -5.26 7.85 -4.36
CA ILE A 38 -6.59 7.84 -3.73
C ILE A 38 -7.50 8.86 -4.42
N GLU A 39 -6.99 10.04 -4.76
CA GLU A 39 -7.75 11.04 -5.51
C GLU A 39 -8.16 10.51 -6.90
N GLN A 40 -7.25 9.85 -7.60
CA GLN A 40 -7.55 9.22 -8.90
C GLN A 40 -8.59 8.09 -8.78
N LEU A 41 -8.52 7.28 -7.72
CA LEU A 41 -9.53 6.26 -7.45
C LEU A 41 -10.91 6.89 -7.23
N ARG A 42 -10.99 7.98 -6.48
CA ARG A 42 -12.25 8.71 -6.23
C ARG A 42 -12.91 9.29 -7.47
N GLU A 43 -12.14 9.53 -8.52
CA GLU A 43 -12.70 9.96 -9.80
C GLU A 43 -13.54 8.89 -10.49
N LEU A 44 -13.17 7.62 -10.35
CA LEU A 44 -13.74 6.49 -11.08
C LEU A 44 -14.64 5.63 -10.21
N PHE A 45 -14.38 5.54 -8.90
CA PHE A 45 -14.99 4.63 -7.95
C PHE A 45 -15.62 5.36 -6.77
N GLU A 46 -16.53 4.68 -6.08
CA GLU A 46 -16.92 5.06 -4.72
C GLU A 46 -15.87 4.48 -3.76
N VAL A 47 -14.98 5.34 -3.24
CA VAL A 47 -13.89 4.91 -2.35
C VAL A 47 -14.34 4.99 -0.90
N ARG A 48 -14.28 3.85 -0.20
CA ARG A 48 -14.51 3.75 1.25
C ARG A 48 -13.22 3.43 1.98
N VAL A 49 -12.93 4.19 3.01
CA VAL A 49 -11.79 3.94 3.88
C VAL A 49 -12.23 3.03 5.01
N LEU A 50 -11.54 1.90 5.15
CA LEU A 50 -11.74 0.95 6.25
C LEU A 50 -10.58 1.03 7.23
N ALA A 51 -10.89 0.93 8.51
CA ALA A 51 -9.86 0.85 9.55
C ALA A 51 -9.19 -0.53 9.55
N THR A 52 -7.93 -0.59 9.99
CA THR A 52 -7.16 -1.85 10.07
C THR A 52 -7.67 -2.82 11.16
N PHE A 53 -8.68 -2.43 11.92
CA PHE A 53 -9.34 -3.24 12.93
C PHE A 53 -10.79 -3.62 12.56
N GLU A 54 -11.21 -3.41 11.32
CA GLU A 54 -12.55 -3.78 10.86
C GLU A 54 -12.77 -5.29 10.94
N LYS A 55 -13.93 -5.66 11.47
CA LYS A 55 -14.32 -7.08 11.66
C LYS A 55 -15.19 -7.61 10.51
N LYS A 56 -15.61 -6.77 9.61
CA LYS A 56 -16.42 -7.13 8.43
C LYS A 56 -16.15 -6.18 7.29
N ILE A 57 -15.89 -6.73 6.09
CA ILE A 57 -15.88 -5.95 4.86
C ILE A 57 -17.32 -5.83 4.36
N PRO A 58 -17.82 -4.61 4.05
CA PRO A 58 -19.19 -4.43 3.56
C PRO A 58 -19.50 -5.28 2.32
N ASP A 59 -20.75 -5.73 2.21
CA ASP A 59 -21.14 -6.70 1.20
C ASP A 59 -21.20 -6.11 -0.23
N ASP A 60 -21.29 -4.81 -0.34
CA ASP A 60 -21.32 -4.07 -1.60
C ASP A 60 -19.94 -3.64 -2.10
N VAL A 61 -18.87 -3.95 -1.36
CA VAL A 61 -17.49 -3.75 -1.80
C VAL A 61 -17.14 -4.78 -2.89
N GLU A 62 -16.62 -4.30 -4.01
CA GLU A 62 -16.20 -5.13 -5.13
C GLU A 62 -14.69 -5.40 -5.13
N LEU A 63 -13.91 -4.43 -4.65
CA LEU A 63 -12.46 -4.51 -4.56
C LEU A 63 -12.00 -3.98 -3.19
N LEU A 64 -11.18 -4.76 -2.50
CA LEU A 64 -10.47 -4.34 -1.31
C LEU A 64 -9.00 -4.10 -1.65
N ILE A 65 -8.52 -2.88 -1.41
CA ILE A 65 -7.12 -2.51 -1.58
C ILE A 65 -6.49 -2.40 -0.19
N LEU A 66 -5.49 -3.23 0.05
CA LEU A 66 -4.68 -3.23 1.27
C LEU A 66 -3.36 -2.55 0.97
N ILE A 67 -3.10 -1.38 1.56
CA ILE A 67 -1.86 -0.62 1.35
C ILE A 67 -1.06 -0.65 2.64
N HIS A 68 0.06 -1.33 2.60
CA HIS A 68 0.97 -1.47 3.74
C HIS A 68 0.23 -1.81 5.06
N PRO A 69 -0.59 -2.89 5.07
CA PRO A 69 -1.33 -3.27 6.26
C PRO A 69 -0.38 -3.79 7.34
N LYS A 70 -0.58 -3.37 8.58
CA LYS A 70 0.21 -3.80 9.74
C LYS A 70 -0.69 -4.16 10.90
N ASP A 71 -0.24 -5.10 11.73
CA ASP A 71 -0.86 -5.47 13.01
C ASP A 71 -2.36 -5.80 12.89
N LEU A 72 -2.75 -6.46 11.79
CA LEU A 72 -4.12 -6.85 11.55
C LEU A 72 -4.58 -7.86 12.62
N SER A 73 -5.68 -7.54 13.30
CA SER A 73 -6.26 -8.46 14.28
C SER A 73 -6.71 -9.77 13.61
N PRO A 74 -6.76 -10.89 14.34
CA PRO A 74 -7.30 -12.15 13.79
C PRO A 74 -8.73 -11.99 13.22
N ALA A 75 -9.54 -11.12 13.80
CA ALA A 75 -10.89 -10.83 13.30
C ALA A 75 -10.86 -10.09 11.96
N THR A 76 -9.92 -9.16 11.80
CA THR A 76 -9.73 -8.43 10.53
C THR A 76 -9.20 -9.36 9.45
N GLN A 77 -8.22 -10.20 9.77
CA GLN A 77 -7.70 -11.21 8.86
C GLN A 77 -8.81 -12.16 8.39
N PHE A 78 -9.64 -12.64 9.32
CA PHE A 78 -10.80 -13.45 8.98
C PHE A 78 -11.79 -12.70 8.07
N ALA A 79 -12.06 -11.43 8.33
CA ALA A 79 -12.95 -10.62 7.50
C ALA A 79 -12.40 -10.47 6.06
N ILE A 80 -11.09 -10.30 5.90
CA ILE A 80 -10.42 -10.23 4.59
C ILE A 80 -10.51 -11.58 3.88
N ASP A 81 -10.24 -12.69 4.59
CA ASP A 81 -10.36 -14.04 4.03
C ASP A 81 -11.79 -14.33 3.55
N GLN A 82 -12.78 -14.08 4.40
CA GLN A 82 -14.19 -14.27 4.04
C GLN A 82 -14.61 -13.39 2.84
N PHE A 83 -14.05 -12.18 2.74
CA PHE A 83 -14.28 -11.33 1.59
C PHE A 83 -13.71 -11.96 0.30
N ALA A 84 -12.48 -12.48 0.35
CA ALA A 84 -11.85 -13.16 -0.79
C ALA A 84 -12.64 -14.43 -1.21
N LEU A 85 -13.04 -15.26 -0.23
CA LEU A 85 -13.77 -16.51 -0.47
C LEU A 85 -15.16 -16.28 -1.10
N ARG A 86 -15.83 -15.19 -0.79
CA ARG A 86 -17.13 -14.82 -1.43
C ARG A 86 -16.99 -14.08 -2.76
N ARG A 87 -15.87 -14.28 -3.45
CA ARG A 87 -15.49 -13.68 -4.75
C ARG A 87 -15.18 -12.18 -4.72
N GLY A 88 -14.90 -11.63 -3.56
CA GLY A 88 -14.29 -10.31 -3.45
C GLY A 88 -12.89 -10.28 -4.06
N ARG A 89 -12.53 -9.18 -4.71
CA ARG A 89 -11.18 -8.99 -5.25
C ARG A 89 -10.32 -8.31 -4.21
N VAL A 90 -9.13 -8.84 -3.97
CA VAL A 90 -8.16 -8.26 -3.04
C VAL A 90 -6.91 -7.85 -3.81
N LEU A 91 -6.50 -6.60 -3.67
CA LEU A 91 -5.20 -6.10 -4.10
C LEU A 91 -4.39 -5.76 -2.85
N ALA A 92 -3.35 -6.52 -2.58
CA ALA A 92 -2.46 -6.28 -1.44
C ALA A 92 -1.11 -5.70 -1.92
N LEU A 93 -0.78 -4.52 -1.43
CA LEU A 93 0.49 -3.85 -1.63
C LEU A 93 1.28 -3.96 -0.34
N LEU A 94 2.15 -4.95 -0.30
CA LEU A 94 3.00 -5.28 0.85
C LEU A 94 4.40 -4.77 0.60
N ASP A 95 5.01 -4.23 1.65
CA ASP A 95 6.32 -3.62 1.58
C ASP A 95 7.17 -4.12 2.76
N PRO A 96 8.33 -4.74 2.52
CA PRO A 96 9.25 -5.15 3.57
C PRO A 96 9.90 -3.96 4.31
N TYR A 97 9.85 -2.76 3.72
CA TYR A 97 10.37 -1.54 4.32
C TYR A 97 9.65 -0.30 3.77
N SER A 98 8.96 0.42 4.64
CA SER A 98 8.25 1.64 4.25
C SER A 98 9.07 2.90 4.55
N ASP A 99 9.52 3.58 3.51
CA ASP A 99 10.20 4.87 3.63
C ASP A 99 9.30 5.96 4.25
N VAL A 100 7.99 5.84 4.08
CA VAL A 100 7.01 6.80 4.64
C VAL A 100 6.92 6.71 6.17
N GLU A 101 7.09 5.51 6.71
CA GLU A 101 7.10 5.28 8.17
C GLU A 101 8.49 5.39 8.77
N ALA A 102 9.53 5.35 7.94
CA ALA A 102 10.89 5.44 8.44
C ALA A 102 11.09 6.76 9.18
N PRO A 103 11.66 6.74 10.39
CA PRO A 103 11.98 7.97 11.09
C PRO A 103 12.98 8.79 10.25
N PRO A 104 12.93 10.13 10.33
CA PRO A 104 13.92 10.98 9.68
C PRO A 104 15.32 10.52 10.06
N ARG A 105 16.21 10.40 9.07
CA ARG A 105 17.61 10.06 9.33
C ARG A 105 18.22 11.15 10.22
N ASP A 106 18.72 10.76 11.36
CA ASP A 106 19.46 11.67 12.23
C ASP A 106 20.80 12.05 11.54
N PRO A 107 21.02 13.33 11.20
CA PRO A 107 22.25 13.75 10.58
C PRO A 107 23.47 13.59 11.49
N ILE A 108 23.26 13.47 12.83
CA ILE A 108 24.32 13.32 13.83
C ILE A 108 24.67 11.84 14.06
N MET A 109 23.70 10.93 13.86
CA MET A 109 23.87 9.48 14.02
C MET A 109 23.41 8.71 12.77
N PRO A 110 24.08 8.88 11.62
CA PRO A 110 23.66 8.26 10.37
C PRO A 110 23.76 6.73 10.34
N THR A 111 24.48 6.15 11.31
CA THR A 111 24.67 4.69 11.43
C THR A 111 23.62 4.00 12.28
N MET A 112 22.65 4.73 12.83
CA MET A 112 21.59 4.11 13.61
C MET A 112 20.75 3.22 12.69
N THR A 113 20.75 1.92 12.97
CA THR A 113 19.92 0.96 12.22
C THR A 113 18.46 1.34 12.39
N LEU A 114 17.83 1.79 11.31
CA LEU A 114 16.41 2.09 11.32
C LEU A 114 15.61 0.82 11.64
N PRO A 115 14.57 0.91 12.45
CA PRO A 115 13.71 -0.24 12.69
C PRO A 115 13.13 -0.73 11.36
N LYS A 116 13.07 -2.04 11.16
CA LYS A 116 12.34 -2.64 10.04
C LYS A 116 10.86 -2.26 10.18
N MET A 117 10.27 -1.83 9.07
CA MET A 117 8.88 -1.38 8.99
C MET A 117 8.12 -2.23 7.97
N PRO A 118 8.13 -3.57 8.11
CA PRO A 118 7.45 -4.44 7.16
C PRO A 118 5.94 -4.38 7.33
N SER A 119 5.23 -4.57 6.24
CA SER A 119 3.82 -4.91 6.25
C SER A 119 3.61 -6.37 5.88
N ASP A 120 2.60 -6.98 6.45
CA ASP A 120 2.22 -8.35 6.15
C ASP A 120 0.70 -8.56 6.29
N LEU A 121 0.24 -9.74 5.91
CA LEU A 121 -1.12 -10.19 6.16
C LEU A 121 -1.17 -11.29 7.25
N GLY A 122 -0.09 -11.44 8.02
CA GLY A 122 0.03 -12.50 9.00
C GLY A 122 -0.14 -13.88 8.36
N PRO A 123 -0.88 -14.80 9.00
CA PRO A 123 -1.05 -16.15 8.50
C PRO A 123 -1.87 -16.27 7.20
N LEU A 124 -2.53 -15.19 6.72
CA LEU A 124 -3.35 -15.24 5.50
C LEU A 124 -2.54 -15.59 4.27
N LEU A 125 -1.34 -15.01 4.09
CA LEU A 125 -0.50 -15.32 2.93
C LEU A 125 -0.18 -16.81 2.86
N GLY A 126 0.27 -17.40 3.97
CA GLY A 126 0.53 -18.83 4.05
C GLY A 126 -0.71 -19.69 3.78
N ALA A 127 -1.88 -19.27 4.30
CA ALA A 127 -3.15 -19.96 4.03
C ALA A 127 -3.57 -19.90 2.56
N TRP A 128 -3.23 -18.81 1.88
CA TRP A 128 -3.46 -18.65 0.44
C TRP A 128 -2.35 -19.24 -0.43
N GLY A 129 -1.35 -19.90 0.16
CA GLY A 129 -0.25 -20.55 -0.54
C GLY A 129 0.81 -19.58 -1.06
N VAL A 130 0.90 -18.38 -0.50
CA VAL A 130 1.90 -17.37 -0.84
C VAL A 130 2.95 -17.33 0.26
N ASP A 131 4.21 -17.53 -0.11
CA ASP A 131 5.37 -17.34 0.77
C ASP A 131 6.09 -16.04 0.41
N MET A 132 6.18 -15.13 1.37
CA MET A 132 6.84 -13.84 1.21
C MET A 132 7.90 -13.68 2.32
N ALA A 133 9.17 -13.58 1.93
CA ALA A 133 10.24 -13.30 2.86
C ALA A 133 10.13 -11.85 3.39
N PRO A 134 9.90 -11.63 4.70
CA PRO A 134 9.57 -10.30 5.25
C PRO A 134 10.75 -9.33 5.28
N ASP A 135 11.97 -9.82 5.05
CA ASP A 135 13.22 -9.07 5.16
C ASP A 135 14.00 -9.00 3.83
N LYS A 136 13.37 -9.37 2.72
CA LYS A 136 13.97 -9.37 1.40
C LYS A 136 13.15 -8.55 0.41
N VAL A 137 13.86 -7.93 -0.51
CA VAL A 137 13.30 -7.26 -1.68
C VAL A 137 13.88 -7.92 -2.93
N ILE A 138 13.11 -7.90 -4.01
CA ILE A 138 13.60 -8.33 -5.31
C ILE A 138 14.36 -7.17 -5.93
N GLY A 139 15.61 -7.43 -6.33
CA GLY A 139 16.41 -6.48 -7.10
C GLY A 139 16.75 -7.10 -8.45
N ASP A 140 16.60 -6.32 -9.51
CA ASP A 140 16.95 -6.72 -10.86
C ASP A 140 17.73 -5.59 -11.55
N ARG A 141 18.91 -5.88 -12.07
CA ARG A 141 19.75 -4.92 -12.78
C ARG A 141 19.22 -4.56 -14.15
N GLU A 142 18.67 -5.54 -14.86
CA GLU A 142 18.19 -5.32 -16.23
C GLU A 142 16.90 -4.49 -16.24
N ALA A 143 16.06 -4.67 -15.20
CA ALA A 143 14.83 -3.92 -15.02
C ALA A 143 14.98 -2.67 -14.13
N ALA A 144 16.19 -2.42 -13.59
CA ALA A 144 16.42 -1.30 -12.69
C ALA A 144 16.21 0.06 -13.36
N ARG A 145 15.50 0.97 -12.68
CA ARG A 145 15.37 2.34 -13.15
C ARG A 145 16.54 3.20 -12.73
N MET A 146 16.92 4.09 -13.65
CA MET A 146 17.85 5.19 -13.35
C MET A 146 17.10 6.27 -12.56
N VAL A 147 17.53 6.54 -11.34
CA VAL A 147 16.89 7.49 -10.42
C VAL A 147 17.90 8.54 -9.98
N SER A 148 17.52 9.80 -10.00
CA SER A 148 18.31 10.89 -9.41
C SER A 148 17.69 11.25 -8.06
N PHE A 149 18.44 11.07 -6.98
CA PHE A 149 18.00 11.40 -5.62
C PHE A 149 18.18 12.88 -5.27
N ARG A 150 18.89 13.63 -6.12
CA ARG A 150 19.10 15.06 -6.02
C ARG A 150 19.15 15.63 -7.42
N GLU A 151 18.75 16.89 -7.59
CA GLU A 151 18.75 17.57 -8.89
C GLU A 151 20.16 17.69 -9.51
N ASP A 152 21.19 17.78 -8.66
CA ASP A 152 22.59 17.94 -9.03
C ASP A 152 23.41 16.64 -9.04
N ALA A 153 22.81 15.51 -8.70
CA ALA A 153 23.47 14.22 -8.65
C ALA A 153 23.25 13.40 -9.94
N PRO A 154 24.28 12.69 -10.45
CA PRO A 154 24.09 11.81 -11.59
C PRO A 154 23.08 10.71 -11.27
N PRO A 155 22.23 10.29 -12.23
CA PRO A 155 21.33 9.18 -12.06
C PRO A 155 22.08 7.90 -11.69
N GLN A 156 21.50 7.12 -10.79
CA GLN A 156 22.06 5.83 -10.34
C GLN A 156 21.03 4.71 -10.58
N GLU A 157 21.51 3.52 -10.87
CA GLU A 157 20.64 2.34 -10.95
C GLU A 157 20.01 2.06 -9.59
N TYR A 158 18.68 2.09 -9.52
CA TYR A 158 17.94 1.74 -8.32
C TYR A 158 17.34 0.35 -8.45
N LEU A 159 18.07 -0.64 -7.95
CA LEU A 159 17.83 -2.06 -8.21
C LEU A 159 16.45 -2.59 -7.79
N VAL A 160 15.81 -1.92 -6.84
CA VAL A 160 14.51 -2.33 -6.29
C VAL A 160 13.33 -1.56 -6.92
N TRP A 161 13.61 -0.63 -7.81
CA TRP A 161 12.57 0.06 -8.58
C TRP A 161 12.60 -0.46 -10.01
N LEU A 162 11.75 -1.43 -10.27
CA LEU A 162 11.75 -2.20 -11.50
C LEU A 162 10.81 -1.56 -12.54
N ASP A 163 11.31 -1.43 -13.76
CA ASP A 163 10.51 -1.08 -14.95
C ASP A 163 10.00 -2.38 -15.60
N LEU A 164 8.89 -2.88 -15.09
CA LEU A 164 8.27 -4.10 -15.59
C LEU A 164 7.54 -3.78 -16.92
N GLN A 165 8.20 -4.06 -18.02
CA GLN A 165 7.54 -3.99 -19.33
C GLN A 165 6.67 -5.22 -19.54
N ALA A 166 5.43 -4.99 -20.01
CA ALA A 166 4.58 -6.11 -20.42
C ALA A 166 5.31 -6.92 -21.51
N PRO A 167 5.29 -8.26 -21.44
CA PRO A 167 5.81 -9.09 -22.52
C PRO A 167 5.09 -8.71 -23.82
N ARG A 168 5.90 -8.48 -24.88
CA ARG A 168 5.41 -8.17 -26.23
C ARG A 168 4.77 -9.40 -26.87
#